data_4f63ab7b5d897e848937614866445bbe
#
_entry.id   4f63ab7b5d897e848937614866445bbe
#
_cell.length_a   1.000
_cell.length_b   1.000
_cell.length_c   1.000
_cell.angle_alpha   90.00
_cell.angle_beta   90.00
_cell.angle_gamma   90.00
#
_symmetry.space_group_name_H-M   'P 1'
#
loop_
_entity.id
_entity.type
_entity.pdbx_description
1 polymer ?
#
loop_
_entity_poly.entity_id
_entity_poly.type
_entity_poly.pdbx_seq_one_letter_code
_entity_poly.pdbx_strand_id
1 'polypeptide(L)'
;LRLDTVSMAAYFADNDLLTTQKEFSILLMLARNIGSTVPKAELYENVWSLPYSDNANALFTAVSRLNKKLDDNKADVTITYERGKGYALESI
;
A
#
# COMPACT_ATOMS: atom_id res chain seq x y z
N LEU A 1 10.77 -8.11 -0.65
CA LEU A 1 10.30 -6.76 -0.96
C LEU A 1 11.28 -5.73 -0.41
N ARG A 2 11.76 -4.86 -1.27
CA ARG A 2 12.67 -3.78 -0.86
C ARG A 2 12.04 -2.42 -1.18
N LEU A 3 12.02 -1.54 -0.20
CA LEU A 3 11.49 -0.18 -0.34
C LEU A 3 12.63 0.82 -0.20
N ASP A 4 12.85 1.61 -1.26
CA ASP A 4 13.85 2.66 -1.27
C ASP A 4 13.17 4.00 -1.00
N THR A 5 13.36 4.55 0.20
CA THR A 5 12.72 5.80 0.61
C THR A 5 13.36 7.04 -0.02
N VAL A 6 14.57 6.92 -0.55
CA VAL A 6 15.23 8.04 -1.22
C VAL A 6 14.64 8.24 -2.62
N SER A 7 14.53 7.16 -3.39
CA SER A 7 13.97 7.22 -4.75
C SER A 7 12.46 7.04 -4.77
N MET A 8 11.83 6.68 -3.64
CA MET A 8 10.40 6.36 -3.57
C MET A 8 10.03 5.21 -4.50
N ALA A 9 10.87 4.19 -4.55
CA ALA A 9 10.69 3.04 -5.44
C ALA A 9 10.61 1.73 -4.65
N ALA A 10 9.78 0.82 -5.13
CA ALA A 10 9.61 -0.50 -4.54
C ALA A 10 10.12 -1.56 -5.51
N TYR A 11 10.81 -2.56 -4.98
CA TYR A 11 11.43 -3.63 -5.78
C TYR A 11 11.08 -4.99 -5.19
N PHE A 12 10.90 -5.96 -6.06
CA PHE A 12 10.83 -7.36 -5.67
C PHE A 12 11.64 -8.19 -6.66
N ALA A 13 12.55 -9.03 -6.15
CA ALA A 13 13.44 -9.86 -6.97
C ALA A 13 14.16 -9.03 -8.06
N ASP A 14 14.67 -7.86 -7.68
CA ASP A 14 15.35 -6.89 -8.55
C ASP A 14 14.47 -6.23 -9.61
N ASN A 15 13.17 -6.50 -9.61
CA ASN A 15 12.23 -5.83 -10.50
C ASN A 15 11.64 -4.60 -9.83
N ASP A 16 11.69 -3.47 -10.54
CA ASP A 16 11.00 -2.25 -10.11
C ASP A 16 9.49 -2.44 -10.30
N LEU A 17 8.73 -2.27 -9.22
CA LEU A 17 7.28 -2.44 -9.27
C LEU A 17 6.59 -1.28 -9.98
N LEU A 18 7.33 -0.22 -10.30
CA LEU A 18 6.81 0.96 -11.00
C LEU A 18 5.63 1.60 -10.24
N THR A 19 5.76 1.68 -8.93
CA THR A 19 4.71 2.29 -8.10
C THR A 19 4.64 3.80 -8.33
N THR A 20 3.42 4.33 -8.29
CA THR A 20 3.23 5.78 -8.19
C THR A 20 3.65 6.25 -6.81
N GLN A 21 3.80 7.56 -6.62
CA GLN A 21 4.14 8.13 -5.33
C GLN A 21 3.11 7.75 -4.25
N LYS A 22 1.82 7.80 -4.59
CA LYS A 22 0.75 7.41 -3.68
C LYS A 22 0.82 5.93 -3.33
N GLU A 23 1.03 5.08 -4.32
CA GLU A 23 1.16 3.63 -4.13
C GLU A 23 2.36 3.31 -3.25
N PHE A 24 3.49 3.96 -3.49
CA PHE A 24 4.67 3.76 -2.66
C PHE A 24 4.40 4.16 -1.20
N SER A 25 3.76 5.30 -0.99
CA SER A 25 3.45 5.79 0.36
C SER A 25 2.51 4.84 1.10
N ILE A 26 1.51 4.28 0.41
CA ILE A 26 0.63 3.25 0.97
C ILE A 26 1.44 2.03 1.40
N LEU A 27 2.26 1.52 0.49
CA LEU A 27 3.06 0.31 0.75
C LEU A 27 4.03 0.52 1.91
N LEU A 28 4.70 1.67 1.95
CA LEU A 28 5.63 2.00 3.03
C LEU A 28 4.94 2.05 4.39
N MET A 29 3.77 2.70 4.46
CA MET A 29 3.04 2.79 5.71
C MET A 29 2.56 1.42 6.19
N LEU A 30 2.06 0.59 5.29
CA LEU A 30 1.62 -0.75 5.64
C LEU A 30 2.81 -1.65 6.03
N ALA A 31 3.95 -1.49 5.38
CA ALA A 31 5.16 -2.26 5.71
C ALA A 31 5.70 -1.90 7.10
N ARG A 32 5.64 -0.63 7.47
CA ARG A 32 6.04 -0.18 8.81
C ARG A 32 5.11 -0.67 9.91
N ASN A 33 3.90 -1.07 9.55
CA ASN A 33 2.89 -1.57 10.48
C ASN A 33 2.55 -3.03 10.20
N ILE A 34 3.50 -3.78 9.65
CA ILE A 34 3.28 -5.18 9.31
C ILE A 34 2.83 -5.96 10.55
N GLY A 35 1.83 -6.82 10.38
CA GLY A 35 1.21 -7.54 11.48
C GLY A 35 0.05 -6.80 12.15
N SER A 36 -0.21 -5.56 11.74
CA SER A 36 -1.32 -4.75 12.25
C SER A 36 -2.12 -4.16 11.10
N THR A 37 -3.40 -3.88 11.33
CA THR A 37 -4.23 -3.17 10.36
C THR A 37 -4.08 -1.67 10.56
N VAL A 38 -4.11 -0.94 9.43
CA VAL A 38 -4.13 0.53 9.44
C VAL A 38 -5.52 0.97 9.01
N PRO A 39 -6.25 1.75 9.84
CA PRO A 39 -7.58 2.22 9.47
C PRO A 39 -7.54 3.00 8.15
N LYS A 40 -8.56 2.83 7.32
CA LYS A 40 -8.59 3.46 5.99
C LYS A 40 -8.51 4.98 6.06
N ALA A 41 -9.15 5.60 7.05
CA ALA A 41 -9.08 7.04 7.22
C ALA A 41 -7.66 7.51 7.53
N GLU A 42 -6.97 6.81 8.43
CA GLU A 42 -5.59 7.11 8.79
C GLU A 42 -4.66 6.94 7.59
N LEU A 43 -4.80 5.86 6.86
CA LEU A 43 -3.99 5.60 5.67
C LEU A 43 -4.22 6.68 4.61
N TYR A 44 -5.49 7.02 4.35
CA TYR A 44 -5.83 8.07 3.39
C TYR A 44 -5.23 9.41 3.79
N GLU A 45 -5.43 9.84 5.03
CA GLU A 45 -4.97 11.15 5.50
C GLU A 45 -3.46 11.28 5.47
N ASN A 46 -2.74 10.21 5.79
CA ASN A 46 -1.28 10.21 5.71
C ASN A 46 -0.76 10.26 4.29
N VAL A 47 -1.41 9.58 3.36
CA VAL A 47 -0.94 9.47 1.98
C VAL A 47 -1.35 10.68 1.15
N TRP A 48 -2.58 11.16 1.31
CA TRP A 48 -3.11 12.28 0.52
C TRP A 48 -2.92 13.63 1.19
N SER A 49 -2.62 13.66 2.49
CA SER A 49 -2.50 14.89 3.29
C SER A 49 -3.77 15.74 3.25
N LEU A 50 -4.92 15.08 3.18
CA LEU A 50 -6.24 15.69 3.13
C LEU A 50 -7.13 14.98 4.14
N PRO A 51 -8.13 15.69 4.73
CA PRO A 51 -9.08 15.04 5.61
C PRO A 51 -9.82 13.92 4.89
N TYR A 52 -10.01 12.80 5.57
CA TYR A 52 -10.78 11.70 5.01
C TYR A 52 -12.26 12.09 4.95
N SER A 53 -12.85 11.99 3.78
CA SER A 53 -14.30 12.04 3.59
C SER A 53 -14.70 10.69 3.01
N ASP A 54 -15.99 10.36 3.00
CA ASP A 54 -16.44 9.04 2.52
C ASP A 54 -16.07 8.75 1.06
N ASN A 55 -15.23 9.56 0.46
CA ASN A 55 -14.72 9.38 -0.88
C ASN A 55 -13.49 8.47 -0.89
N ALA A 56 -13.69 7.23 -0.46
CA ALA A 56 -12.63 6.24 -0.34
C ALA A 56 -12.20 5.61 -1.67
N ASN A 57 -12.81 6.03 -2.80
CA ASN A 57 -12.53 5.41 -4.09
C ASN A 57 -11.07 5.56 -4.53
N ALA A 58 -10.45 6.70 -4.21
CA ALA A 58 -9.05 6.93 -4.56
C ALA A 58 -8.13 5.92 -3.85
N LEU A 59 -8.36 5.69 -2.56
CA LEU A 59 -7.59 4.71 -1.80
C LEU A 59 -7.83 3.29 -2.30
N PHE A 60 -9.08 2.91 -2.49
CA PHE A 60 -9.43 1.58 -3.01
C PHE A 60 -8.78 1.33 -4.37
N THR A 61 -8.85 2.30 -5.28
CA THR A 61 -8.25 2.19 -6.61
C THR A 61 -6.74 2.04 -6.52
N ALA A 62 -6.09 2.86 -5.69
CA ALA A 62 -4.64 2.80 -5.52
C ALA A 62 -4.19 1.45 -4.95
N VAL A 63 -4.90 0.93 -3.95
CA VAL A 63 -4.61 -0.38 -3.35
C VAL A 63 -4.81 -1.49 -4.39
N SER A 64 -5.88 -1.43 -5.17
CA SER A 64 -6.14 -2.44 -6.21
C SER A 64 -5.03 -2.47 -7.26
N ARG A 65 -4.58 -1.30 -7.71
CA ARG A 65 -3.48 -1.19 -8.66
C ARG A 65 -2.16 -1.68 -8.07
N LEU A 66 -1.91 -1.35 -6.81
CA LEU A 66 -0.71 -1.79 -6.11
C LEU A 66 -0.70 -3.31 -5.95
N ASN A 67 -1.81 -3.90 -5.53
CA ASN A 67 -1.93 -5.36 -5.42
C ASN A 67 -1.72 -6.04 -6.77
N LYS A 68 -2.21 -5.45 -7.86
CA LYS A 68 -1.97 -6.01 -9.18
C LYS A 68 -0.48 -6.00 -9.51
N LYS A 69 0.24 -4.92 -9.19
CA LYS A 69 1.68 -4.85 -9.41
C LYS A 69 2.44 -5.86 -8.57
N LEU A 70 2.05 -6.06 -7.32
CA LEU A 70 2.62 -7.09 -6.46
C LEU A 70 2.37 -8.49 -7.03
N ASP A 71 1.15 -8.76 -7.45
CA ASP A 71 0.78 -10.06 -8.01
C ASP A 71 1.49 -10.34 -9.33
N ASP A 72 1.54 -9.36 -10.22
CA ASP A 72 2.20 -9.49 -11.53
C ASP A 72 3.69 -9.79 -11.37
N ASN A 73 4.31 -9.33 -10.30
CA ASN A 73 5.72 -9.58 -10.00
C ASN A 73 5.92 -10.76 -9.05
N LYS A 74 4.87 -11.49 -8.74
CA LYS A 74 4.90 -12.66 -7.84
C LYS A 74 5.51 -12.33 -6.48
N ALA A 75 5.21 -11.15 -5.97
CA ALA A 75 5.69 -10.73 -4.66
C ALA A 75 5.16 -11.67 -3.58
N ASP A 76 5.92 -11.78 -2.50
CA ASP A 76 5.58 -12.66 -1.38
C ASP A 76 4.67 -11.99 -0.36
N VAL A 77 4.11 -10.84 -0.70
CA VAL A 77 3.20 -10.08 0.15
C VAL A 77 1.97 -9.66 -0.64
N THR A 78 0.88 -9.41 0.08
CA THR A 78 -0.36 -8.89 -0.48
C THR A 78 -0.98 -7.90 0.50
N ILE A 79 -1.77 -6.97 -0.01
CA ILE A 79 -2.52 -6.03 0.82
C ILE A 79 -3.92 -6.59 1.00
N THR A 80 -4.32 -6.77 2.25
CA THR A 80 -5.65 -7.26 2.62
C THR A 80 -6.47 -6.13 3.22
N TYR A 81 -7.79 -6.26 3.13
CA TYR A 81 -8.72 -5.34 3.77
C TYR A 81 -9.61 -6.11 4.72
N GLU A 82 -9.66 -5.67 5.97
CA GLU A 82 -10.57 -6.23 6.97
C GLU A 82 -11.65 -5.22 7.29
N ARG A 83 -12.88 -5.58 6.98
CA ARG A 83 -14.03 -4.68 7.17
C ARG A 83 -14.13 -4.22 8.61
N GLY A 84 -14.24 -2.92 8.81
CA GLY A 84 -14.31 -2.31 10.13
C GLY A 84 -12.96 -2.09 10.81
N LYS A 85 -11.86 -2.60 10.23
CA LYS A 85 -10.51 -2.42 10.80
C LYS A 85 -9.57 -1.66 9.88
N GLY A 86 -9.45 -2.05 8.61
CA GLY A 86 -8.61 -1.36 7.66
C GLY A 86 -7.77 -2.26 6.79
N TYR A 87 -6.65 -1.74 6.34
CA TYR A 87 -5.72 -2.41 5.43
C TYR A 87 -4.50 -2.94 6.18
N ALA A 88 -3.95 -4.03 5.68
CA ALA A 88 -2.72 -4.61 6.22
C ALA A 88 -1.89 -5.22 5.10
N LEU A 89 -0.57 -5.21 5.28
CA LEU A 89 0.35 -5.94 4.41
C LEU A 89 0.61 -7.29 5.07
N GLU A 90 0.39 -8.35 4.34
CA GLU A 90 0.53 -9.71 4.87
C GLU A 90 1.40 -10.56 3.95
N SER A 91 2.09 -11.53 4.55
CA SER A 91 2.81 -12.55 3.80
C SER A 91 1.83 -13.52 3.15
N ILE A 92 2.17 -13.94 1.95
CA ILE A 92 1.41 -14.97 1.25
C ILE A 92 1.83 -16.35 1.72
#